data_083c6513c4d4a4f0ec9f819b0049dbeb
#
_entry.id   083c6513c4d4a4f0ec9f819b0049dbeb
#
_cell.length_a   1.000
_cell.length_b   1.000
_cell.length_c   1.000
_cell.angle_alpha   90.00
_cell.angle_beta   90.00
_cell.angle_gamma   90.00
#
_symmetry.space_group_name_H-M   'P 1'
#
loop_
_entity.id
_entity.type
_entity.pdbx_description
1 polymer ?
#
loop_
_entity_poly.entity_id
_entity_poly.type
_entity_poly.pdbx_seq_one_letter_code
_entity_poly.pdbx_strand_id
1 'polypeptide(L)'
;FRRFVVEFLMFGIKEARACLFAGLFFVSIFVTPRGGLFGIPRYDLLLIIAIVIQLWMVWAKLETLDELKAICLFHVVGFALEVFKTSGAIQSWSYPDFAYTKVLGVPLFSGFMYAAVGSYIIQAWRLLHVRIRHHPPYWMAAAVALAIYVNFFTHHFIGDYRWYIAALAIGLYARATVIFRPLDRDRKMPMILSFILIGFFIWLAENISTFFAVWNYPNQLGAWSTVHLGKWSSWTLLVIMTFTIVASLKHIREKIHIPQ
;
A
#
# COMPACT_ATOMS: atom_id res chain seq x y z
N PHE A 1 -16.23 6.81 -29.59
CA PHE A 1 -16.78 7.05 -28.25
C PHE A 1 -17.10 5.74 -27.53
N ARG A 2 -17.99 4.87 -28.08
CA ARG A 2 -18.40 3.59 -27.45
C ARG A 2 -17.23 2.72 -27.02
N ARG A 3 -16.20 2.57 -27.86
CA ARG A 3 -15.01 1.78 -27.54
C ARG A 3 -14.21 2.37 -26.36
N PHE A 4 -14.07 3.69 -26.30
CA PHE A 4 -13.40 4.37 -25.18
C PHE A 4 -14.14 4.11 -23.86
N VAL A 5 -15.45 4.19 -23.85
CA VAL A 5 -16.25 3.91 -22.64
C VAL A 5 -16.08 2.47 -22.18
N VAL A 6 -16.14 1.50 -23.12
CA VAL A 6 -15.93 0.08 -22.78
C VAL A 6 -14.53 -0.15 -22.23
N GLU A 7 -13.50 0.44 -22.84
CA GLU A 7 -12.12 0.31 -22.39
C GLU A 7 -11.92 0.93 -21.00
N PHE A 8 -12.53 2.09 -20.73
CA PHE A 8 -12.50 2.75 -19.43
C PHE A 8 -13.21 1.92 -18.35
N LEU A 9 -14.38 1.35 -18.66
CA LEU A 9 -15.09 0.45 -17.76
C LEU A 9 -14.28 -0.81 -17.45
N MET A 10 -13.66 -1.41 -18.47
CA MET A 10 -12.80 -2.60 -18.27
C MET A 10 -11.55 -2.27 -17.45
N PHE A 11 -10.97 -1.08 -17.63
CA PHE A 11 -9.91 -0.59 -16.75
C PHE A 11 -10.39 -0.50 -15.32
N GLY A 12 -11.54 0.16 -15.07
CA GLY A 12 -12.12 0.27 -13.72
C GLY A 12 -12.42 -1.08 -13.08
N ILE A 13 -12.95 -2.05 -13.82
CA ILE A 13 -13.20 -3.42 -13.33
C ILE A 13 -11.89 -4.12 -12.93
N LYS A 14 -10.84 -4.00 -13.75
CA LYS A 14 -9.53 -4.59 -13.45
C LYS A 14 -8.89 -3.93 -12.23
N GLU A 15 -8.98 -2.60 -12.11
CA GLU A 15 -8.50 -1.87 -10.93
C GLU A 15 -9.27 -2.25 -9.67
N ALA A 16 -10.61 -2.31 -9.72
CA ALA A 16 -11.42 -2.77 -8.59
C ALA A 16 -11.05 -4.21 -8.17
N ARG A 17 -10.80 -5.09 -9.14
CA ARG A 17 -10.32 -6.45 -8.86
C ARG A 17 -8.90 -6.46 -8.28
N ALA A 18 -8.01 -5.59 -8.74
CA ALA A 18 -6.68 -5.45 -8.16
C ALA A 18 -6.73 -4.93 -6.71
N CYS A 19 -7.72 -4.09 -6.39
CA CYS A 19 -7.98 -3.57 -5.05
C CYS A 19 -8.84 -4.51 -4.18
N LEU A 20 -9.06 -5.78 -4.57
CA LEU A 20 -10.04 -6.64 -3.91
C LEU A 20 -9.76 -6.82 -2.41
N PHE A 21 -8.50 -7.08 -2.02
CA PHE A 21 -8.13 -7.17 -0.61
C PHE A 21 -8.44 -5.88 0.14
N ALA A 22 -7.96 -4.74 -0.37
CA ALA A 22 -8.18 -3.42 0.24
C ALA A 22 -9.68 -3.11 0.33
N GLY A 23 -10.45 -3.34 -0.75
CA GLY A 23 -11.89 -3.09 -0.79
C GLY A 23 -12.67 -3.91 0.23
N LEU A 24 -12.41 -5.22 0.33
CA LEU A 24 -13.04 -6.09 1.32
C LEU A 24 -12.65 -5.68 2.74
N PHE A 25 -11.39 -5.28 2.96
CA PHE A 25 -10.94 -4.79 4.24
C PHE A 25 -11.64 -3.47 4.62
N PHE A 26 -11.84 -2.54 3.67
CA PHE A 26 -12.64 -1.34 3.91
C PHE A 26 -14.10 -1.66 4.25
N VAL A 27 -14.72 -2.60 3.55
CA VAL A 27 -16.07 -3.06 3.90
C VAL A 27 -16.09 -3.57 5.35
N SER A 28 -15.06 -4.32 5.79
CA SER A 28 -14.96 -4.78 7.16
C SER A 28 -14.91 -3.64 8.18
N ILE A 29 -14.19 -2.55 7.85
CA ILE A 29 -14.13 -1.35 8.70
C ILE A 29 -15.52 -0.70 8.84
N PHE A 30 -16.31 -0.67 7.77
CA PHE A 30 -17.66 -0.08 7.80
C PHE A 30 -18.66 -0.91 8.60
N VAL A 31 -18.59 -2.24 8.49
CA VAL A 31 -19.56 -3.13 9.15
C VAL A 31 -19.17 -3.48 10.58
N THR A 32 -17.93 -3.26 11.00
CA THR A 32 -17.47 -3.59 12.34
C THR A 32 -17.69 -2.40 13.28
N PRO A 33 -18.58 -2.52 14.30
CA PRO A 33 -18.82 -1.46 15.28
C PRO A 33 -17.56 -1.11 16.07
N ARG A 34 -17.45 0.14 16.54
CA ARG A 34 -16.32 0.57 17.37
C ARG A 34 -16.15 -0.25 18.65
N GLY A 35 -17.24 -0.67 19.27
CA GLY A 35 -17.22 -1.52 20.47
C GLY A 35 -16.88 -2.99 20.21
N GLY A 36 -16.63 -3.37 18.94
CA GLY A 36 -16.48 -4.78 18.56
C GLY A 36 -17.82 -5.50 18.36
N LEU A 37 -17.78 -6.82 18.21
CA LEU A 37 -18.96 -7.65 17.96
C LEU A 37 -18.78 -9.01 18.66
N PHE A 38 -19.87 -9.57 19.21
CA PHE A 38 -19.87 -10.86 19.92
C PHE A 38 -18.83 -10.97 21.05
N GLY A 39 -18.53 -9.85 21.74
CA GLY A 39 -17.52 -9.80 22.80
C GLY A 39 -16.06 -9.76 22.29
N ILE A 40 -15.86 -9.71 20.98
CA ILE A 40 -14.52 -9.58 20.37
C ILE A 40 -14.25 -8.09 20.09
N PRO A 41 -13.14 -7.52 20.56
CA PRO A 41 -12.77 -6.15 20.28
C PRO A 41 -12.61 -5.87 18.77
N ARG A 42 -12.88 -4.63 18.36
CA ARG A 42 -12.86 -4.23 16.94
C ARG A 42 -11.57 -4.59 16.21
N TYR A 43 -10.42 -4.30 16.80
CA TYR A 43 -9.13 -4.56 16.14
C TYR A 43 -8.82 -6.04 16.01
N ASP A 44 -9.26 -6.86 16.96
CA ASP A 44 -9.13 -8.32 16.87
C ASP A 44 -10.04 -8.89 15.78
N LEU A 45 -11.27 -8.36 15.64
CA LEU A 45 -12.16 -8.70 14.52
C LEU A 45 -11.57 -8.31 13.17
N LEU A 46 -11.01 -7.09 13.05
CA LEU A 46 -10.35 -6.64 11.82
C LEU A 46 -9.16 -7.53 11.44
N LEU A 47 -8.40 -8.01 12.43
CA LEU A 47 -7.32 -8.98 12.20
C LEU A 47 -7.86 -10.31 11.68
N ILE A 48 -8.89 -10.87 12.33
CA ILE A 48 -9.52 -12.14 11.92
C ILE A 48 -10.04 -12.01 10.48
N ILE A 49 -10.76 -10.94 10.19
CA ILE A 49 -11.32 -10.70 8.85
C ILE A 49 -10.20 -10.55 7.81
N ALA A 50 -9.13 -9.80 8.11
CA ALA A 50 -8.00 -9.66 7.20
C ALA A 50 -7.34 -11.01 6.88
N ILE A 51 -7.13 -11.86 7.89
CA ILE A 51 -6.59 -13.21 7.70
C ILE A 51 -7.57 -14.08 6.86
N VAL A 52 -8.86 -14.03 7.15
CA VAL A 52 -9.87 -14.78 6.39
C VAL A 52 -9.91 -14.34 4.93
N ILE A 53 -9.90 -13.03 4.65
CA ILE A 53 -9.84 -12.51 3.29
C ILE A 53 -8.57 -13.02 2.58
N GLN A 54 -7.41 -12.93 3.25
CA GLN A 54 -6.13 -13.36 2.68
C GLN A 54 -6.12 -14.86 2.35
N LEU A 55 -6.59 -15.70 3.28
CA LEU A 55 -6.68 -17.15 3.06
C LEU A 55 -7.67 -17.50 1.96
N TRP A 56 -8.82 -16.80 1.91
CA TRP A 56 -9.80 -16.96 0.84
C TRP A 56 -9.21 -16.57 -0.53
N MET A 57 -8.45 -15.48 -0.63
CA MET A 57 -7.83 -15.07 -1.89
C MET A 57 -6.84 -16.12 -2.41
N VAL A 58 -6.07 -16.76 -1.53
CA VAL A 58 -5.18 -17.86 -1.89
C VAL A 58 -5.97 -19.12 -2.30
N TRP A 59 -6.99 -19.49 -1.51
CA TRP A 59 -7.85 -20.65 -1.81
C TRP A 59 -8.60 -20.48 -3.14
N ALA A 60 -9.13 -19.28 -3.41
CA ALA A 60 -9.81 -18.93 -4.66
C ALA A 60 -8.84 -18.75 -5.85
N LYS A 61 -7.53 -18.99 -5.65
CA LYS A 61 -6.47 -18.81 -6.66
C LYS A 61 -6.41 -17.40 -7.24
N LEU A 62 -6.89 -16.43 -6.47
CA LEU A 62 -6.74 -15.00 -6.79
C LEU A 62 -5.32 -14.51 -6.47
N GLU A 63 -4.66 -15.14 -5.51
CA GLU A 63 -3.26 -14.94 -5.18
C GLU A 63 -2.52 -16.27 -5.09
N THR A 64 -1.24 -16.26 -5.42
CA THR A 64 -0.35 -17.42 -5.32
C THR A 64 0.36 -17.42 -3.96
N LEU A 65 0.91 -18.57 -3.56
CA LEU A 65 1.72 -18.66 -2.34
C LEU A 65 2.97 -17.78 -2.37
N ASP A 66 3.55 -17.55 -3.56
CA ASP A 66 4.71 -16.65 -3.68
C ASP A 66 4.30 -15.19 -3.54
N GLU A 67 3.13 -14.82 -4.06
CA GLU A 67 2.54 -13.49 -3.81
C GLU A 67 2.23 -13.31 -2.31
N LEU A 68 1.70 -14.33 -1.64
CA LEU A 68 1.47 -14.32 -0.20
C LEU A 68 2.77 -14.07 0.59
N LYS A 69 3.90 -14.68 0.21
CA LYS A 69 5.20 -14.42 0.87
C LYS A 69 5.61 -12.94 0.76
N ALA A 70 5.43 -12.34 -0.43
CA ALA A 70 5.69 -10.91 -0.62
C ALA A 70 4.74 -10.04 0.22
N ILE A 71 3.46 -10.40 0.30
CA ILE A 71 2.45 -9.73 1.13
C ILE A 71 2.83 -9.81 2.61
N CYS A 72 3.29 -10.97 3.09
CA CYS A 72 3.81 -11.13 4.46
C CYS A 72 5.02 -10.24 4.73
N LEU A 73 5.93 -10.08 3.75
CA LEU A 73 7.06 -9.15 3.88
C LEU A 73 6.57 -7.71 4.07
N PHE A 74 5.59 -7.25 3.27
CA PHE A 74 5.00 -5.92 3.42
C PHE A 74 4.30 -5.75 4.76
N HIS A 75 3.64 -6.79 5.25
CA HIS A 75 3.04 -6.78 6.58
C HIS A 75 4.09 -6.52 7.67
N VAL A 76 5.22 -7.26 7.65
CA VAL A 76 6.28 -7.12 8.65
C VAL A 76 6.95 -5.74 8.56
N VAL A 77 7.30 -5.29 7.34
CA VAL A 77 7.94 -3.99 7.10
C VAL A 77 7.02 -2.84 7.54
N GLY A 78 5.74 -2.93 7.19
CA GLY A 78 4.74 -1.93 7.58
C GLY A 78 4.49 -1.94 9.09
N PHE A 79 4.38 -3.12 9.71
CA PHE A 79 4.17 -3.25 11.15
C PHE A 79 5.34 -2.67 11.96
N ALA A 80 6.58 -2.89 11.52
CA ALA A 80 7.76 -2.28 12.15
C ALA A 80 7.70 -0.75 12.11
N LEU A 81 7.25 -0.17 10.97
CA LEU A 81 7.04 1.28 10.85
C LEU A 81 5.92 1.77 11.78
N GLU A 82 4.82 1.03 11.90
CA GLU A 82 3.72 1.35 12.81
C GLU A 82 4.17 1.40 14.27
N VAL A 83 4.88 0.37 14.74
CA VAL A 83 5.42 0.30 16.10
C VAL A 83 6.31 1.50 16.39
N PHE A 84 7.18 1.86 15.46
CA PHE A 84 8.05 3.03 15.62
C PHE A 84 7.25 4.34 15.68
N LYS A 85 6.34 4.55 14.73
CA LYS A 85 5.58 5.79 14.58
C LYS A 85 4.60 6.06 15.72
N THR A 86 4.06 5.00 16.33
CA THR A 86 3.13 5.11 17.46
C THR A 86 3.82 5.05 18.81
N SER A 87 5.15 4.80 18.86
CA SER A 87 5.92 4.76 20.09
C SER A 87 5.79 6.05 20.91
N GLY A 88 5.93 5.96 22.23
CA GLY A 88 5.79 7.10 23.14
C GLY A 88 6.71 8.28 22.83
N ALA A 89 7.85 8.03 22.17
CA ALA A 89 8.80 9.06 21.77
C ALA A 89 8.38 9.82 20.50
N ILE A 90 7.56 9.21 19.64
CA ILE A 90 7.22 9.77 18.30
C ILE A 90 5.77 10.22 18.20
N GLN A 91 4.81 9.38 18.63
CA GLN A 91 3.37 9.66 18.72
C GLN A 91 2.77 10.30 17.45
N SER A 92 3.17 9.81 16.27
CA SER A 92 2.67 10.35 14.99
C SER A 92 1.16 10.12 14.82
N TRP A 93 0.64 9.02 15.32
CA TRP A 93 -0.78 8.64 15.43
C TRP A 93 -0.95 7.61 16.55
N SER A 94 -2.21 7.29 16.87
CA SER A 94 -2.53 6.33 17.93
C SER A 94 -3.67 5.40 17.53
N TYR A 95 -3.71 4.24 18.17
CA TYR A 95 -4.77 3.24 18.10
C TYR A 95 -5.52 3.22 19.44
N PRO A 96 -6.64 4.00 19.60
CA PRO A 96 -7.25 4.20 20.91
C PRO A 96 -7.99 2.98 21.44
N ASP A 97 -8.60 2.15 20.55
CA ASP A 97 -9.46 1.06 20.98
C ASP A 97 -8.66 -0.08 21.61
N PHE A 98 -9.26 -0.79 22.57
CA PHE A 98 -8.67 -1.99 23.16
C PHE A 98 -8.63 -3.14 22.14
N ALA A 99 -7.60 -4.00 22.25
CA ALA A 99 -7.51 -5.30 21.58
C ALA A 99 -6.53 -6.23 22.30
N TYR A 100 -6.78 -7.53 22.22
CA TYR A 100 -5.88 -8.57 22.72
C TYR A 100 -4.64 -8.74 21.84
N THR A 101 -4.75 -8.47 20.54
CA THR A 101 -3.69 -8.66 19.54
C THR A 101 -2.83 -7.40 19.32
N LYS A 102 -2.71 -6.53 20.32
CA LYS A 102 -1.77 -5.41 20.28
C LYS A 102 -0.37 -5.85 20.72
N VAL A 103 0.63 -5.49 19.92
CA VAL A 103 2.04 -5.61 20.26
C VAL A 103 2.64 -4.22 20.34
N LEU A 104 3.22 -3.83 21.49
CA LEU A 104 3.74 -2.50 21.75
C LEU A 104 2.73 -1.37 21.50
N GLY A 105 1.43 -1.62 21.79
CA GLY A 105 0.35 -0.66 21.57
C GLY A 105 -0.23 -0.63 20.15
N VAL A 106 0.35 -1.38 19.21
CA VAL A 106 -0.06 -1.45 17.81
C VAL A 106 -0.86 -2.73 17.55
N PRO A 107 -2.09 -2.64 17.01
CA PRO A 107 -2.87 -3.82 16.66
C PRO A 107 -2.27 -4.52 15.43
N LEU A 108 -2.18 -5.85 15.45
CA LEU A 108 -1.54 -6.63 14.38
C LEU A 108 -2.20 -6.43 13.01
N PHE A 109 -3.49 -6.08 12.95
CA PHE A 109 -4.14 -5.81 11.65
C PHE A 109 -3.48 -4.66 10.89
N SER A 110 -2.81 -3.72 11.57
CA SER A 110 -2.24 -2.52 10.93
C SER A 110 -1.21 -2.84 9.85
N GLY A 111 -0.46 -3.92 9.99
CA GLY A 111 0.45 -4.38 8.96
C GLY A 111 -0.24 -4.78 7.66
N PHE A 112 -1.51 -5.23 7.73
CA PHE A 112 -2.29 -5.56 6.53
C PHE A 112 -2.63 -4.34 5.67
N MET A 113 -2.62 -3.13 6.22
CA MET A 113 -2.82 -1.90 5.43
C MET A 113 -1.66 -1.70 4.43
N TYR A 114 -0.43 -1.99 4.83
CA TYR A 114 0.74 -1.96 3.95
C TYR A 114 0.77 -3.15 3.00
N ALA A 115 0.41 -4.32 3.50
CA ALA A 115 0.25 -5.53 2.70
C ALA A 115 -0.79 -5.34 1.58
N ALA A 116 -1.87 -4.59 1.82
CA ALA A 116 -2.88 -4.26 0.83
C ALA A 116 -2.29 -3.48 -0.37
N VAL A 117 -1.34 -2.58 -0.14
CA VAL A 117 -0.64 -1.86 -1.22
C VAL A 117 0.22 -2.82 -2.04
N GLY A 118 0.91 -3.74 -1.37
CA GLY A 118 1.69 -4.79 -2.03
C GLY A 118 0.81 -5.72 -2.88
N SER A 119 -0.28 -6.23 -2.31
CA SER A 119 -1.28 -7.04 -3.01
C SER A 119 -1.83 -6.32 -4.24
N TYR A 120 -2.23 -5.05 -4.09
CA TYR A 120 -2.70 -4.21 -5.20
C TYR A 120 -1.69 -4.15 -6.34
N ILE A 121 -0.43 -3.81 -6.07
CA ILE A 121 0.60 -3.68 -7.12
C ILE A 121 0.80 -5.01 -7.84
N ILE A 122 0.86 -6.13 -7.11
CA ILE A 122 1.03 -7.47 -7.68
C ILE A 122 -0.17 -7.82 -8.57
N GLN A 123 -1.39 -7.59 -8.10
CA GLN A 123 -2.63 -7.88 -8.81
C GLN A 123 -2.78 -7.00 -10.07
N ALA A 124 -2.54 -5.68 -9.95
CA ALA A 124 -2.57 -4.75 -11.06
C ALA A 124 -1.56 -5.14 -12.14
N TRP A 125 -0.35 -5.55 -11.73
CA TRP A 125 0.68 -6.02 -12.67
C TRP A 125 0.19 -7.19 -13.51
N ARG A 126 -0.46 -8.16 -12.88
CA ARG A 126 -0.98 -9.36 -13.55
C ARG A 126 -2.21 -9.06 -14.40
N LEU A 127 -3.23 -8.38 -13.83
CA LEU A 127 -4.53 -8.15 -14.48
C LEU A 127 -4.45 -7.19 -15.66
N LEU A 128 -3.58 -6.20 -15.57
CA LEU A 128 -3.38 -5.20 -16.63
C LEU A 128 -2.21 -5.55 -17.55
N HIS A 129 -1.58 -6.73 -17.39
CA HIS A 129 -0.39 -7.12 -18.14
C HIS A 129 0.69 -6.04 -18.17
N VAL A 130 1.00 -5.48 -16.99
CA VAL A 130 1.90 -4.34 -16.86
C VAL A 130 3.30 -4.70 -17.35
N ARG A 131 3.85 -3.81 -18.17
CA ARG A 131 5.25 -3.83 -18.63
C ARG A 131 5.85 -2.46 -18.40
N ILE A 132 7.10 -2.44 -17.96
CA ILE A 132 7.81 -1.18 -17.70
C ILE A 132 8.88 -1.00 -18.80
N ARG A 133 8.82 0.16 -19.44
CA ARG A 133 9.89 0.61 -20.34
C ARG A 133 10.80 1.59 -19.61
N HIS A 134 12.11 1.51 -19.92
CA HIS A 134 13.14 2.37 -19.35
C HIS A 134 13.14 2.36 -17.81
N HIS A 135 12.95 1.16 -17.22
CA HIS A 135 13.13 0.99 -15.78
C HIS A 135 14.57 1.37 -15.41
N PRO A 136 14.78 2.17 -14.36
CA PRO A 136 16.12 2.49 -13.89
C PRO A 136 16.85 1.23 -13.42
N PRO A 137 18.19 1.24 -13.31
CA PRO A 137 18.93 0.14 -12.72
C PRO A 137 18.35 -0.26 -11.36
N TYR A 138 18.11 -1.57 -11.15
CA TYR A 138 17.45 -2.07 -9.94
C TYR A 138 18.16 -1.65 -8.64
N TRP A 139 19.50 -1.60 -8.66
CA TRP A 139 20.26 -1.16 -7.50
C TRP A 139 20.02 0.32 -7.14
N MET A 140 19.85 1.21 -8.14
CA MET A 140 19.52 2.62 -7.90
C MET A 140 18.09 2.76 -7.36
N ALA A 141 17.16 2.02 -7.93
CA ALA A 141 15.79 1.97 -7.42
C ALA A 141 15.76 1.47 -5.97
N ALA A 142 16.51 0.40 -5.66
CA ALA A 142 16.64 -0.12 -4.31
C ALA A 142 17.30 0.88 -3.34
N ALA A 143 18.32 1.62 -3.77
CA ALA A 143 18.95 2.67 -2.96
C ALA A 143 17.95 3.81 -2.63
N VAL A 144 17.15 4.24 -3.60
CA VAL A 144 16.09 5.23 -3.37
C VAL A 144 15.01 4.68 -2.44
N ALA A 145 14.57 3.44 -2.64
CA ALA A 145 13.59 2.78 -1.76
C ALA A 145 14.12 2.68 -0.31
N LEU A 146 15.37 2.34 -0.14
CA LEU A 146 16.02 2.32 1.19
C LEU A 146 16.09 3.72 1.80
N ALA A 147 16.46 4.73 1.02
CA ALA A 147 16.48 6.13 1.48
C ALA A 147 15.10 6.61 1.93
N ILE A 148 14.04 6.25 1.19
CA ILE A 148 12.64 6.52 1.58
C ILE A 148 12.35 5.87 2.94
N TYR A 149 12.65 4.58 3.07
CA TYR A 149 12.37 3.82 4.30
C TYR A 149 13.13 4.40 5.50
N VAL A 150 14.42 4.65 5.34
CA VAL A 150 15.27 5.27 6.38
C VAL A 150 14.72 6.64 6.77
N ASN A 151 14.32 7.49 5.81
CA ASN A 151 13.76 8.80 6.11
C ASN A 151 12.45 8.72 6.91
N PHE A 152 11.64 7.68 6.73
CA PHE A 152 10.45 7.49 7.55
C PHE A 152 10.76 7.30 9.05
N PHE A 153 11.94 6.80 9.40
CA PHE A 153 12.40 6.69 10.78
C PHE A 153 13.14 7.94 11.25
N THR A 154 14.02 8.47 10.42
CA THR A 154 15.02 9.45 10.83
C THR A 154 14.54 10.90 10.84
N HIS A 155 13.49 11.23 10.08
CA HIS A 155 13.02 12.62 9.97
C HIS A 155 12.50 13.23 11.28
N HIS A 156 12.30 12.43 12.32
CA HIS A 156 11.97 12.90 13.64
C HIS A 156 13.20 13.39 14.43
N PHE A 157 14.40 13.05 13.99
CA PHE A 157 15.64 13.30 14.72
C PHE A 157 16.61 14.24 13.97
N ILE A 158 16.68 14.14 12.63
CA ILE A 158 17.70 14.82 11.82
C ILE A 158 17.12 15.72 10.73
N GLY A 159 15.85 15.90 10.65
CA GLY A 159 15.20 16.66 9.59
C GLY A 159 14.56 15.81 8.50
N ASP A 160 13.59 16.39 7.83
CA ASP A 160 12.79 15.71 6.81
C ASP A 160 13.38 15.95 5.42
N TYR A 161 14.06 14.95 4.90
CA TYR A 161 14.66 14.96 3.56
C TYR A 161 13.68 14.47 2.47
N ARG A 162 12.41 14.36 2.79
CA ARG A 162 11.34 13.83 1.91
C ARG A 162 11.37 14.46 0.51
N TRP A 163 11.49 15.76 0.42
CA TRP A 163 11.45 16.48 -0.85
C TRP A 163 12.68 16.26 -1.71
N TYR A 164 13.87 16.12 -1.10
CA TYR A 164 15.09 15.76 -1.82
C TYR A 164 15.01 14.34 -2.37
N ILE A 165 14.50 13.40 -1.55
CA ILE A 165 14.29 12.01 -1.98
C ILE A 165 13.21 11.93 -3.06
N ALA A 166 12.14 12.73 -2.96
CA ALA A 166 11.11 12.82 -4.00
C ALA A 166 11.68 13.35 -5.31
N ALA A 167 12.50 14.41 -5.28
CA ALA A 167 13.17 14.93 -6.46
C ALA A 167 14.11 13.90 -7.10
N LEU A 168 14.87 13.17 -6.28
CA LEU A 168 15.74 12.08 -6.73
C LEU A 168 14.92 10.96 -7.39
N ALA A 169 13.80 10.55 -6.78
CA ALA A 169 12.89 9.55 -7.33
C ALA A 169 12.28 10.01 -8.66
N ILE A 170 11.84 11.26 -8.76
CA ILE A 170 11.33 11.86 -10.00
C ILE A 170 12.42 11.82 -11.09
N GLY A 171 13.63 12.24 -10.80
CA GLY A 171 14.75 12.20 -11.74
C GLY A 171 15.05 10.77 -12.20
N LEU A 172 15.09 9.82 -11.26
CA LEU A 172 15.38 8.41 -11.53
C LEU A 172 14.33 7.76 -12.44
N TYR A 173 13.04 8.02 -12.19
CA TYR A 173 11.93 7.44 -12.94
C TYR A 173 11.41 8.32 -14.08
N ALA A 174 12.06 9.47 -14.39
CA ALA A 174 11.60 10.45 -15.37
C ALA A 174 11.35 9.84 -16.78
N ARG A 175 12.16 8.87 -17.17
CA ARG A 175 12.04 8.17 -18.48
C ARG A 175 11.18 6.90 -18.39
N ALA A 176 10.87 6.44 -17.20
CA ALA A 176 10.13 5.19 -17.01
C ALA A 176 8.67 5.36 -17.43
N THR A 177 8.18 4.40 -18.18
CA THR A 177 6.81 4.39 -18.72
C THR A 177 6.13 3.06 -18.39
N VAL A 178 4.96 3.14 -17.80
CA VAL A 178 4.08 2.00 -17.58
C VAL A 178 3.28 1.75 -18.85
N ILE A 179 3.35 0.53 -19.36
CA ILE A 179 2.48 0.02 -20.44
C ILE A 179 1.51 -0.95 -19.80
N PHE A 180 0.24 -0.74 -20.02
CA PHE A 180 -0.82 -1.54 -19.44
C PHE A 180 -1.92 -1.81 -20.48
N ARG A 181 -2.66 -2.91 -20.30
CA ARG A 181 -3.67 -3.36 -21.24
C ARG A 181 -5.05 -3.48 -20.57
N PRO A 182 -5.88 -2.42 -20.65
CA PRO A 182 -7.23 -2.47 -20.10
C PRO A 182 -8.14 -3.50 -20.80
N LEU A 183 -8.12 -3.53 -22.11
CA LEU A 183 -8.92 -4.44 -22.94
C LEU A 183 -8.03 -5.18 -23.95
N ASP A 184 -7.92 -4.69 -25.16
CA ASP A 184 -7.20 -5.32 -26.29
C ASP A 184 -6.00 -4.49 -26.78
N ARG A 185 -5.88 -3.23 -26.34
CA ARG A 185 -4.80 -2.31 -26.72
C ARG A 185 -3.93 -1.92 -25.56
N ASP A 186 -2.65 -1.76 -25.86
CA ASP A 186 -1.69 -1.22 -24.90
C ASP A 186 -1.90 0.29 -24.74
N ARG A 187 -1.98 0.73 -23.50
CA ARG A 187 -1.97 2.12 -23.09
C ARG A 187 -0.66 2.43 -22.36
N LYS A 188 -0.30 3.71 -22.35
CA LYS A 188 0.96 4.16 -21.73
C LYS A 188 0.70 5.33 -20.83
N MET A 189 1.40 5.38 -19.70
CA MET A 189 1.46 6.57 -18.84
C MET A 189 2.87 6.73 -18.25
N PRO A 190 3.29 7.95 -17.91
CA PRO A 190 4.51 8.15 -17.15
C PRO A 190 4.44 7.41 -15.82
N MET A 191 5.51 6.74 -15.41
CA MET A 191 5.53 5.96 -14.18
C MET A 191 5.32 6.82 -12.93
N ILE A 192 5.88 8.03 -12.94
CA ILE A 192 5.70 9.00 -11.85
C ILE A 192 4.21 9.34 -11.66
N LEU A 193 3.45 9.50 -12.77
CA LEU A 193 2.01 9.75 -12.69
C LEU A 193 1.28 8.57 -12.02
N SER A 194 1.66 7.33 -12.34
CA SER A 194 1.09 6.15 -11.67
C SER A 194 1.32 6.19 -10.17
N PHE A 195 2.54 6.50 -9.73
CA PHE A 195 2.87 6.61 -8.30
C PHE A 195 2.04 7.68 -7.59
N ILE A 196 1.92 8.87 -8.21
CA ILE A 196 1.16 9.99 -7.67
C ILE A 196 -0.33 9.62 -7.53
N LEU A 197 -0.92 9.00 -8.56
CA LEU A 197 -2.32 8.60 -8.56
C LEU A 197 -2.60 7.51 -7.51
N ILE A 198 -1.76 6.49 -7.43
CA ILE A 198 -1.91 5.43 -6.41
C ILE A 198 -1.78 6.05 -5.00
N GLY A 199 -0.78 6.89 -4.77
CA GLY A 199 -0.60 7.59 -3.50
C GLY A 199 -1.80 8.47 -3.13
N PHE A 200 -2.45 9.11 -4.12
CA PHE A 200 -3.67 9.88 -3.92
C PHE A 200 -4.84 9.00 -3.43
N PHE A 201 -5.07 7.86 -4.07
CA PHE A 201 -6.13 6.95 -3.62
C PHE A 201 -5.86 6.35 -2.24
N ILE A 202 -4.59 6.10 -1.88
CA ILE A 202 -4.24 5.67 -0.53
C ILE A 202 -4.50 6.80 0.48
N TRP A 203 -4.19 8.05 0.13
CA TRP A 203 -4.52 9.20 0.98
C TRP A 203 -6.05 9.36 1.17
N LEU A 204 -6.87 9.13 0.14
CA LEU A 204 -8.33 9.07 0.29
C LEU A 204 -8.75 7.95 1.25
N ALA A 205 -8.18 6.77 1.08
CA ALA A 205 -8.42 5.62 1.94
C ALA A 205 -8.05 5.91 3.41
N GLU A 206 -6.95 6.62 3.65
CA GLU A 206 -6.54 7.09 4.98
C GLU A 206 -7.57 8.05 5.60
N ASN A 207 -8.09 9.00 4.82
CA ASN A 207 -9.15 9.90 5.29
C ASN A 207 -10.41 9.13 5.72
N ILE A 208 -10.81 8.12 4.95
CA ILE A 208 -11.93 7.24 5.30
C ILE A 208 -11.64 6.50 6.60
N SER A 209 -10.47 5.88 6.72
CA SER A 209 -10.09 5.10 7.89
C SER A 209 -10.05 5.94 9.17
N THR A 210 -9.51 7.16 9.11
CA THR A 210 -9.48 8.08 10.25
C THR A 210 -10.87 8.64 10.58
N PHE A 211 -11.73 8.86 9.57
CA PHE A 211 -13.12 9.23 9.79
C PHE A 211 -13.88 8.15 10.60
N PHE A 212 -13.62 6.88 10.32
CA PHE A 212 -14.16 5.76 11.10
C PHE A 212 -13.37 5.46 12.39
N ALA A 213 -12.41 6.34 12.75
CA ALA A 213 -11.57 6.22 13.95
C ALA A 213 -10.88 4.86 14.08
N VAL A 214 -10.36 4.30 12.96
CA VAL A 214 -9.52 3.09 12.99
C VAL A 214 -8.18 3.42 13.64
N TRP A 215 -7.65 4.61 13.37
CA TRP A 215 -6.59 5.30 14.10
C TRP A 215 -6.85 6.79 14.10
N ASN A 216 -6.19 7.53 15.00
CA ASN A 216 -6.34 8.97 15.10
C ASN A 216 -4.99 9.67 15.03
N TYR A 217 -4.93 10.76 14.29
CA TYR A 217 -3.86 11.74 14.40
C TYR A 217 -4.05 12.63 15.63
N PRO A 218 -2.99 13.23 16.19
CA PRO A 218 -3.12 14.12 17.36
C PRO A 218 -4.13 15.26 17.16
N ASN A 219 -4.22 15.81 15.95
CA ASN A 219 -5.19 16.86 15.61
C ASN A 219 -6.64 16.37 15.42
N GLN A 220 -6.88 15.05 15.46
CA GLN A 220 -8.20 14.43 15.28
C GLN A 220 -8.78 13.88 16.59
N LEU A 221 -8.12 14.07 17.73
CA LEU A 221 -8.58 13.51 19.02
C LEU A 221 -9.87 14.14 19.54
N GLY A 222 -10.16 15.41 19.22
CA GLY A 222 -11.39 16.08 19.62
C GLY A 222 -12.51 15.96 18.59
N ALA A 223 -12.21 16.24 17.35
CA ALA A 223 -13.11 16.12 16.20
C ALA A 223 -12.32 15.71 14.97
N TRP A 224 -12.94 14.92 14.11
CA TRP A 224 -12.30 14.53 12.87
C TRP A 224 -12.03 15.75 11.97
N SER A 225 -10.86 15.79 11.41
CA SER A 225 -10.46 16.72 10.37
C SER A 225 -9.76 15.97 9.24
N THR A 226 -9.77 16.55 8.05
CA THR A 226 -9.10 15.96 6.88
C THR A 226 -7.63 15.74 7.16
N VAL A 227 -7.11 14.56 6.80
CA VAL A 227 -5.69 14.25 6.88
C VAL A 227 -4.90 15.24 6.03
N HIS A 228 -3.85 15.82 6.61
CA HIS A 228 -3.04 16.84 5.97
C HIS A 228 -2.55 16.40 4.57
N LEU A 229 -2.71 17.27 3.58
CA LEU A 229 -2.40 16.96 2.18
C LEU A 229 -0.95 16.49 1.96
N GLY A 230 -0.02 16.94 2.81
CA GLY A 230 1.37 16.47 2.82
C GLY A 230 1.54 14.97 3.04
N LYS A 231 0.52 14.26 3.58
CA LYS A 231 0.52 12.80 3.69
C LYS A 231 0.43 12.11 2.34
N TRP A 232 -0.18 12.74 1.35
CA TRP A 232 -0.19 12.22 -0.03
C TRP A 232 1.23 12.00 -0.56
N SER A 233 2.17 12.94 -0.33
CA SER A 233 3.56 12.73 -0.72
C SER A 233 4.21 11.54 0.00
N SER A 234 3.91 11.32 1.28
CA SER A 234 4.39 10.15 2.03
C SER A 234 3.86 8.84 1.45
N TRP A 235 2.58 8.80 1.09
CA TRP A 235 1.98 7.65 0.43
C TRP A 235 2.57 7.40 -0.96
N THR A 236 2.81 8.46 -1.73
CA THR A 236 3.50 8.35 -3.03
C THR A 236 4.90 7.73 -2.87
N LEU A 237 5.68 8.16 -1.89
CA LEU A 237 6.98 7.58 -1.60
C LEU A 237 6.87 6.11 -1.15
N LEU A 238 5.89 5.78 -0.32
CA LEU A 238 5.63 4.39 0.07
C LEU A 238 5.29 3.52 -1.15
N VAL A 239 4.51 4.03 -2.09
CA VAL A 239 4.18 3.33 -3.34
C VAL A 239 5.45 3.07 -4.16
N ILE A 240 6.36 4.05 -4.27
CA ILE A 240 7.65 3.87 -4.96
C ILE A 240 8.47 2.76 -4.30
N MET A 241 8.55 2.76 -2.98
CA MET A 241 9.25 1.72 -2.21
C MET A 241 8.61 0.33 -2.45
N THR A 242 7.30 0.23 -2.30
CA THR A 242 6.55 -1.03 -2.48
C THR A 242 6.69 -1.55 -3.90
N PHE A 243 6.54 -0.67 -4.90
CA PHE A 243 6.76 -1.02 -6.31
C PHE A 243 8.17 -1.55 -6.55
N THR A 244 9.19 -0.87 -5.99
CA THR A 244 10.59 -1.29 -6.14
C THR A 244 10.83 -2.68 -5.58
N ILE A 245 10.25 -3.02 -4.42
CA ILE A 245 10.34 -4.36 -3.83
C ILE A 245 9.69 -5.39 -4.78
N VAL A 246 8.46 -5.14 -5.24
CA VAL A 246 7.74 -6.05 -6.14
C VAL A 246 8.49 -6.24 -7.45
N ALA A 247 8.98 -5.16 -8.07
CA ALA A 247 9.74 -5.20 -9.31
C ALA A 247 11.06 -5.99 -9.17
N SER A 248 11.76 -5.78 -8.04
CA SER A 248 13.00 -6.50 -7.73
C SER A 248 12.76 -7.99 -7.51
N LEU A 249 11.74 -8.37 -6.76
CA LEU A 249 11.37 -9.77 -6.55
C LEU A 249 11.01 -10.46 -7.87
N LYS A 250 10.26 -9.79 -8.73
CA LYS A 250 9.90 -10.30 -10.05
C LYS A 250 11.12 -10.46 -10.95
N HIS A 251 12.01 -9.48 -10.98
CA HIS A 251 13.25 -9.54 -11.76
C HIS A 251 14.17 -10.69 -11.32
N ILE A 252 14.33 -10.90 -10.01
CA ILE A 252 15.12 -12.01 -9.45
C ILE A 252 14.50 -13.33 -9.88
N ARG A 253 13.16 -13.47 -9.79
CA ARG A 253 12.47 -14.69 -10.20
C ARG A 253 12.66 -15.00 -11.68
N GLU A 254 12.54 -14.01 -12.55
CA GLU A 254 12.77 -14.17 -13.99
C GLU A 254 14.19 -14.64 -14.29
N LYS A 255 15.21 -14.12 -13.60
CA LYS A 255 16.61 -14.57 -13.75
C LYS A 255 16.85 -16.00 -13.29
N ILE A 256 16.17 -16.46 -12.24
CA ILE A 256 16.31 -17.82 -11.71
C ILE A 256 15.66 -18.86 -12.65
N HIS A 257 14.63 -18.47 -13.41
CA HIS A 257 13.86 -19.36 -14.27
C HIS A 257 14.32 -19.38 -15.74
N ILE A 258 15.35 -18.61 -16.13
CA ILE A 258 15.97 -18.71 -17.44
C ILE A 258 16.97 -19.87 -17.39
N PRO A 259 16.75 -21.03 -18.06
CA PRO A 259 17.78 -22.04 -18.23
C PRO A 259 18.94 -21.39 -19.00
N GLN A 260 20.15 -21.53 -18.48
CA GLN A 260 21.37 -21.16 -19.23
C GLN A 260 21.59 -22.06 -20.42
#